data_5795e0d0a9fc32939ccefddd349fbbb8
#
_entry.id   5795e0d0a9fc32939ccefddd349fbbb8
#
_cell.length_a   1.000
_cell.length_b   1.000
_cell.length_c   1.000
_cell.angle_alpha   90.00
_cell.angle_beta   90.00
_cell.angle_gamma   90.00
#
_symmetry.space_group_name_H-M   'P 1'
#
loop_
_entity.id
_entity.type
_entity.pdbx_description
1 polymer ?
#
loop_
_entity_poly.entity_id
_entity_poly.type
_entity_poly.pdbx_seq_one_letter_code
_entity_poly.pdbx_strand_id
1 'polypeptide(L)'
;MTTLPAFELVTSAEVHAGPELPQLPGFMVSDFAPLAYAAVRECVGDARSGHLLKGIGDRGGIILGSQRFDTVTLELSVEHVNRGRVSPILFYQVVPTAVLGQIARDYRLTGPVSCVAVTGDARDEVLELARLLLADQGAEWVLGLTVKLDPDPAKAFATADLVRIAPGPADRKES
;
A
#
# COMPACT_ATOMS: atom_id res chain seq x y z
N MET A 1 -3.19 -26.77 -18.15
CA MET A 1 -3.42 -25.93 -16.94
C MET A 1 -2.07 -25.46 -16.43
N THR A 2 -1.82 -24.18 -16.48
CA THR A 2 -0.59 -23.62 -15.90
C THR A 2 -0.81 -23.54 -14.39
N THR A 3 -0.09 -24.35 -13.63
CA THR A 3 -0.11 -24.25 -12.17
C THR A 3 0.54 -22.92 -11.79
N LEU A 4 -0.17 -22.09 -11.05
CA LEU A 4 0.43 -20.85 -10.51
C LEU A 4 1.63 -21.19 -9.62
N PRO A 5 2.72 -20.44 -9.69
CA PRO A 5 3.88 -20.68 -8.84
C PRO A 5 3.50 -20.56 -7.36
N ALA A 6 4.21 -21.27 -6.51
CA ALA A 6 4.03 -21.13 -5.07
C ALA A 6 4.51 -19.74 -4.63
N PHE A 7 3.80 -19.14 -3.67
CA PHE A 7 4.13 -17.81 -3.11
C PHE A 7 4.66 -17.94 -1.71
N GLU A 8 5.48 -16.98 -1.36
CA GLU A 8 5.99 -16.79 -0.02
C GLU A 8 5.56 -15.41 0.50
N LEU A 9 4.91 -15.40 1.66
CA LEU A 9 4.72 -14.19 2.44
C LEU A 9 6.02 -13.93 3.22
N VAL A 10 6.79 -12.92 2.80
CA VAL A 10 8.11 -12.61 3.38
C VAL A 10 7.94 -11.93 4.72
N THR A 11 7.06 -10.93 4.79
CA THR A 11 6.74 -10.18 6.00
C THR A 11 5.36 -9.56 5.88
N SER A 12 4.77 -9.25 7.02
CA SER A 12 3.43 -8.68 7.13
C SER A 12 3.37 -7.72 8.31
N ALA A 13 2.57 -6.68 8.20
CA ALA A 13 2.28 -5.77 9.29
C ALA A 13 0.83 -5.29 9.24
N GLU A 14 0.29 -4.96 10.41
CA GLU A 14 -0.99 -4.28 10.59
C GLU A 14 -0.79 -3.09 11.53
N VAL A 15 -1.33 -1.95 11.16
CA VAL A 15 -1.23 -0.71 11.94
C VAL A 15 -2.62 -0.12 12.10
N HIS A 16 -2.96 0.28 13.31
CA HIS A 16 -4.21 0.96 13.65
C HIS A 16 -4.03 2.47 13.73
N ALA A 17 -5.12 3.21 13.52
CA ALA A 17 -5.11 4.66 13.68
C ALA A 17 -4.80 5.04 15.14
N GLY A 18 -4.02 6.09 15.32
CA GLY A 18 -3.61 6.57 16.63
C GLY A 18 -2.59 7.70 16.56
N PRO A 19 -2.15 8.22 17.71
CA PRO A 19 -1.26 9.38 17.79
C PRO A 19 0.15 9.11 17.23
N GLU A 20 0.53 7.86 17.07
CA GLU A 20 1.86 7.44 16.58
C GLU A 20 1.96 7.42 15.04
N LEU A 21 0.87 7.74 14.32
CA LEU A 21 0.90 7.80 12.86
C LEU A 21 1.87 8.88 12.37
N PRO A 22 2.63 8.61 11.29
CA PRO A 22 3.57 9.58 10.75
C PRO A 22 2.83 10.79 10.17
N GLN A 23 3.38 11.96 10.40
CA GLN A 23 2.95 13.16 9.68
C GLN A 23 3.55 13.13 8.28
N LEU A 24 2.68 13.07 7.26
CA LEU A 24 3.10 13.09 5.86
C LEU A 24 2.82 14.47 5.25
N PRO A 25 3.84 15.17 4.74
CA PRO A 25 3.63 16.43 4.04
C PRO A 25 2.65 16.24 2.85
N GLY A 26 1.62 17.08 2.80
CA GLY A 26 0.58 17.00 1.78
C GLY A 26 -0.60 16.08 2.12
N PHE A 27 -0.57 15.34 3.25
CA PHE A 27 -1.62 14.45 3.71
C PHE A 27 -2.01 14.76 5.17
N MET A 28 -2.78 15.85 5.36
CA MET A 28 -3.06 16.36 6.71
C MET A 28 -4.54 16.28 7.11
N VAL A 29 -5.41 15.77 6.23
CA VAL A 29 -6.86 15.81 6.44
C VAL A 29 -7.39 14.51 7.02
N SER A 30 -6.89 13.37 6.56
CA SER A 30 -7.32 12.05 7.01
C SER A 30 -6.15 11.15 7.37
N ASP A 31 -6.44 10.07 8.07
CA ASP A 31 -5.45 9.05 8.43
C ASP A 31 -5.16 8.05 7.29
N PHE A 32 -5.81 8.17 6.12
CA PHE A 32 -5.68 7.20 5.03
C PHE A 32 -4.22 7.02 4.59
N ALA A 33 -3.58 8.12 4.18
CA ALA A 33 -2.19 8.07 3.74
C ALA A 33 -1.20 7.79 4.90
N PRO A 34 -1.33 8.41 6.09
CA PRO A 34 -0.55 8.04 7.26
C PRO A 34 -0.60 6.57 7.63
N LEU A 35 -1.80 5.95 7.61
CA LEU A 35 -1.97 4.51 7.86
C LEU A 35 -1.26 3.65 6.82
N ALA A 36 -1.46 3.94 5.52
CA ALA A 36 -0.78 3.21 4.45
C ALA A 36 0.74 3.27 4.61
N TYR A 37 1.28 4.46 4.85
CA TYR A 37 2.71 4.67 5.01
C TYR A 37 3.26 3.98 6.26
N ALA A 38 2.55 4.07 7.38
CA ALA A 38 2.93 3.40 8.63
C ALA A 38 2.97 1.87 8.48
N ALA A 39 1.98 1.28 7.79
CA ALA A 39 1.96 -0.15 7.53
C ALA A 39 3.16 -0.59 6.68
N VAL A 40 3.53 0.18 5.65
CA VAL A 40 4.75 -0.10 4.87
C VAL A 40 5.99 -0.04 5.74
N ARG A 41 6.14 1.02 6.54
CA ARG A 41 7.30 1.18 7.43
C ARG A 41 7.42 0.03 8.43
N GLU A 42 6.31 -0.40 9.01
CA GLU A 42 6.29 -1.53 9.94
C GLU A 42 6.61 -2.86 9.24
N CYS A 43 6.12 -3.04 8.02
CA CYS A 43 6.31 -4.26 7.24
C CYS A 43 7.75 -4.42 6.73
N VAL A 44 8.34 -3.38 6.13
CA VAL A 44 9.61 -3.49 5.41
C VAL A 44 10.75 -2.69 6.03
N GLY A 45 10.50 -1.91 7.05
CA GLY A 45 11.48 -1.04 7.71
C GLY A 45 11.38 0.41 7.26
N ASP A 46 12.14 1.27 7.92
CA ASP A 46 12.13 2.71 7.67
C ASP A 46 12.96 3.08 6.44
N ALA A 47 12.39 3.89 5.56
CA ALA A 47 13.00 4.29 4.28
C ALA A 47 14.38 4.98 4.44
N ARG A 48 14.63 5.65 5.57
CA ARG A 48 15.84 6.43 5.83
C ARG A 48 16.89 5.65 6.59
N SER A 49 16.48 4.82 7.55
CA SER A 49 17.40 4.09 8.44
C SER A 49 17.73 2.69 7.95
N GLY A 50 16.88 2.08 7.14
CA GLY A 50 17.09 0.75 6.55
C GLY A 50 15.79 -0.02 6.35
N HIS A 51 15.69 -0.68 5.21
CA HIS A 51 14.49 -1.42 4.82
C HIS A 51 14.82 -2.60 3.90
N LEU A 52 13.91 -3.58 3.85
CA LEU A 52 14.09 -4.82 3.07
C LEU A 52 14.14 -4.60 1.55
N LEU A 53 13.60 -3.48 1.05
CA LEU A 53 13.50 -3.19 -0.39
C LEU A 53 14.73 -2.47 -0.95
N LYS A 54 15.75 -2.25 -0.13
CA LYS A 54 16.96 -1.54 -0.56
C LYS A 54 17.70 -2.32 -1.67
N GLY A 55 17.88 -1.66 -2.82
CA GLY A 55 18.58 -2.24 -3.97
C GLY A 55 17.75 -3.19 -4.84
N ILE A 56 16.46 -3.36 -4.53
CA ILE A 56 15.56 -4.23 -5.32
C ILE A 56 14.27 -3.52 -5.77
N GLY A 57 14.21 -2.19 -5.63
CA GLY A 57 13.00 -1.40 -5.87
C GLY A 57 12.51 -1.38 -7.32
N ASP A 58 13.41 -1.60 -8.28
CA ASP A 58 13.11 -1.69 -9.72
C ASP A 58 12.40 -2.98 -10.13
N ARG A 59 12.45 -4.01 -9.28
CA ARG A 59 11.87 -5.34 -9.53
C ARG A 59 10.56 -5.60 -8.79
N GLY A 60 10.06 -4.62 -8.09
CA GLY A 60 8.89 -4.74 -7.24
C GLY A 60 7.68 -3.98 -7.72
N GLY A 61 6.48 -4.49 -7.37
CA GLY A 61 5.21 -3.82 -7.58
C GLY A 61 4.55 -3.40 -6.28
N ILE A 62 3.62 -2.45 -6.36
CA ILE A 62 2.77 -2.03 -5.25
C ILE A 62 1.31 -2.13 -5.68
N ILE A 63 0.49 -2.76 -4.84
CA ILE A 63 -0.96 -2.81 -5.01
C ILE A 63 -1.62 -2.28 -3.75
N LEU A 64 -2.47 -1.26 -3.88
CA LEU A 64 -3.31 -0.75 -2.80
C LEU A 64 -4.76 -1.12 -3.07
N GLY A 65 -5.38 -1.84 -2.15
CA GLY A 65 -6.81 -2.15 -2.15
C GLY A 65 -7.56 -1.42 -1.04
N SER A 66 -8.71 -0.88 -1.35
CA SER A 66 -9.63 -0.31 -0.37
C SER A 66 -11.07 -0.40 -0.85
N GLN A 67 -12.02 -0.61 0.06
CA GLN A 67 -13.44 -0.61 -0.28
C GLN A 67 -13.96 0.80 -0.56
N ARG A 68 -13.45 1.81 0.11
CA ARG A 68 -13.99 3.18 0.10
C ARG A 68 -12.94 4.27 -0.09
N PHE A 69 -11.65 3.93 -0.06
CA PHE A 69 -10.54 4.88 -0.11
C PHE A 69 -10.66 6.03 0.91
N ASP A 70 -10.14 7.21 0.59
CA ASP A 70 -10.15 8.38 1.46
C ASP A 70 -11.45 9.17 1.34
N THR A 71 -12.53 8.63 1.90
CA THR A 71 -13.84 9.30 1.92
C THR A 71 -13.83 10.56 2.78
N VAL A 72 -12.98 10.67 3.79
CA VAL A 72 -12.90 11.86 4.66
C VAL A 72 -12.43 13.07 3.87
N THR A 73 -11.33 12.93 3.14
CA THR A 73 -10.82 14.01 2.29
C THR A 73 -11.77 14.30 1.12
N LEU A 74 -12.40 13.26 0.56
CA LEU A 74 -13.39 13.43 -0.52
C LEU A 74 -14.59 14.28 -0.07
N GLU A 75 -15.17 13.96 1.07
CA GLU A 75 -16.30 14.70 1.63
C GLU A 75 -15.96 16.18 1.87
N LEU A 76 -14.80 16.45 2.46
CA LEU A 76 -14.30 17.81 2.65
C LEU A 76 -14.05 18.53 1.31
N SER A 77 -13.55 17.84 0.30
CA SER A 77 -13.34 18.40 -1.04
C SER A 77 -14.67 18.80 -1.69
N VAL A 78 -15.69 17.96 -1.59
CA VAL A 78 -17.05 18.24 -2.08
C VAL A 78 -17.64 19.46 -1.36
N GLU A 79 -17.49 19.53 -0.04
CA GLU A 79 -17.97 20.67 0.75
C GLU A 79 -17.30 21.99 0.31
N HIS A 80 -15.99 21.97 0.05
CA HIS A 80 -15.25 23.14 -0.44
C HIS A 80 -15.77 23.58 -1.82
N VAL A 81 -15.94 22.65 -2.75
CA VAL A 81 -16.46 22.96 -4.09
C VAL A 81 -17.87 23.54 -4.02
N ASN A 82 -18.76 23.00 -3.19
CA ASN A 82 -20.12 23.51 -2.99
C ASN A 82 -20.13 24.94 -2.43
N ARG A 83 -19.07 25.37 -1.76
CA ARG A 83 -18.85 26.74 -1.27
C ARG A 83 -18.08 27.63 -2.25
N GLY A 84 -17.89 27.18 -3.49
CA GLY A 84 -17.15 27.90 -4.53
C GLY A 84 -15.64 27.98 -4.28
N ARG A 85 -15.08 27.06 -3.49
CA ARG A 85 -13.65 26.99 -3.20
C ARG A 85 -13.03 25.76 -3.85
N VAL A 86 -11.88 25.93 -4.47
CA VAL A 86 -11.09 24.82 -5.01
C VAL A 86 -9.75 24.76 -4.25
N SER A 87 -9.44 23.59 -3.71
CA SER A 87 -8.18 23.35 -3.01
C SER A 87 -7.35 22.30 -3.76
N PRO A 88 -6.25 22.70 -4.41
CA PRO A 88 -5.35 21.76 -5.08
C PRO A 88 -4.78 20.69 -4.12
N ILE A 89 -4.56 21.05 -2.87
CA ILE A 89 -4.05 20.12 -1.85
C ILE A 89 -5.09 19.03 -1.54
N LEU A 90 -6.36 19.40 -1.35
CA LEU A 90 -7.42 18.42 -1.13
C LEU A 90 -7.59 17.50 -2.33
N PHE A 91 -7.55 18.05 -3.55
CA PHE A 91 -7.60 17.26 -4.77
C PHE A 91 -6.46 16.25 -4.86
N TYR A 92 -5.23 16.66 -4.52
CA TYR A 92 -4.08 15.75 -4.49
C TYR A 92 -4.28 14.62 -3.47
N GLN A 93 -4.76 14.93 -2.25
CA GLN A 93 -4.96 13.93 -1.21
C GLN A 93 -6.06 12.91 -1.53
N VAL A 94 -7.11 13.31 -2.25
CA VAL A 94 -8.22 12.43 -2.64
C VAL A 94 -7.76 11.34 -3.63
N VAL A 95 -6.72 11.60 -4.41
CA VAL A 95 -6.23 10.64 -5.40
C VAL A 95 -5.52 9.48 -4.68
N PRO A 96 -6.06 8.23 -4.73
CA PRO A 96 -5.52 7.13 -3.95
C PRO A 96 -4.06 6.78 -4.28
N THR A 97 -3.64 7.02 -5.54
CA THR A 97 -2.26 6.77 -5.97
C THR A 97 -1.26 7.81 -5.46
N ALA A 98 -1.72 8.93 -4.88
CA ALA A 98 -0.81 9.96 -4.35
C ALA A 98 0.07 9.42 -3.22
N VAL A 99 -0.49 8.65 -2.28
CA VAL A 99 0.30 8.01 -1.21
C VAL A 99 1.25 6.94 -1.76
N LEU A 100 0.84 6.22 -2.82
CA LEU A 100 1.71 5.24 -3.48
C LEU A 100 2.91 5.93 -4.13
N GLY A 101 2.71 7.10 -4.73
CA GLY A 101 3.80 7.94 -5.25
C GLY A 101 4.78 8.39 -4.17
N GLN A 102 4.26 8.74 -2.97
CA GLN A 102 5.09 9.07 -1.81
C GLN A 102 5.93 7.86 -1.37
N ILE A 103 5.30 6.69 -1.20
CA ILE A 103 5.95 5.43 -0.84
C ILE A 103 7.01 5.05 -1.89
N ALA A 104 6.63 5.06 -3.17
CA ALA A 104 7.53 4.72 -4.27
C ALA A 104 8.78 5.62 -4.29
N ARG A 105 8.61 6.92 -4.07
CA ARG A 105 9.71 7.87 -3.99
C ARG A 105 10.64 7.57 -2.80
N ASP A 106 10.08 7.39 -1.61
CA ASP A 106 10.87 7.27 -0.39
C ASP A 106 11.62 5.92 -0.32
N TYR A 107 11.00 4.86 -0.84
CA TYR A 107 11.60 3.51 -0.91
C TYR A 107 12.29 3.21 -2.24
N ARG A 108 12.31 4.16 -3.19
CA ARG A 108 12.92 4.04 -4.53
C ARG A 108 12.35 2.88 -5.34
N LEU A 109 11.02 2.77 -5.35
CA LEU A 109 10.30 1.74 -6.09
C LEU A 109 9.94 2.28 -7.47
N THR A 110 10.28 1.54 -8.53
CA THR A 110 10.03 1.94 -9.92
C THR A 110 9.24 0.91 -10.72
N GLY A 111 8.81 -0.17 -10.06
CA GLY A 111 7.98 -1.20 -10.67
C GLY A 111 6.49 -0.81 -10.79
N PRO A 112 5.63 -1.76 -11.17
CA PRO A 112 4.21 -1.51 -11.38
C PRO A 112 3.51 -0.97 -10.13
N VAL A 113 2.61 0.01 -10.32
CA VAL A 113 1.78 0.58 -9.25
C VAL A 113 0.33 0.45 -9.63
N SER A 114 -0.47 -0.16 -8.76
CA SER A 114 -1.91 -0.36 -8.96
C SER A 114 -2.71 0.07 -7.75
N CYS A 115 -3.91 0.59 -8.00
CA CYS A 115 -4.88 0.95 -6.98
C CYS A 115 -6.23 0.38 -7.38
N VAL A 116 -6.84 -0.43 -6.51
CA VAL A 116 -8.04 -1.21 -6.81
C VAL A 116 -9.13 -1.02 -5.77
N ALA A 117 -10.37 -0.87 -6.22
CA ALA A 117 -11.53 -0.97 -5.36
C ALA A 117 -11.84 -2.45 -5.12
N VAL A 118 -11.96 -2.83 -3.87
CA VAL A 118 -12.24 -4.19 -3.44
C VAL A 118 -13.66 -4.30 -2.87
N THR A 119 -14.26 -5.46 -2.98
CA THR A 119 -15.66 -5.68 -2.60
C THR A 119 -15.83 -6.68 -1.45
N GLY A 120 -14.90 -7.60 -1.30
CA GLY A 120 -14.88 -8.60 -0.24
C GLY A 120 -13.82 -8.32 0.82
N ASP A 121 -13.06 -9.33 1.20
CA ASP A 121 -11.90 -9.15 2.05
C ASP A 121 -10.77 -8.47 1.28
N ALA A 122 -10.44 -7.25 1.69
CA ALA A 122 -9.50 -6.41 0.97
C ALA A 122 -8.10 -7.04 0.89
N ARG A 123 -7.66 -7.68 1.96
CA ARG A 123 -6.34 -8.31 2.02
C ARG A 123 -6.26 -9.52 1.10
N ASP A 124 -7.28 -10.37 1.13
CA ASP A 124 -7.34 -11.55 0.27
C ASP A 124 -7.38 -11.16 -1.22
N GLU A 125 -8.20 -10.17 -1.59
CA GLU A 125 -8.26 -9.67 -2.97
C GLU A 125 -6.93 -9.07 -3.43
N VAL A 126 -6.27 -8.27 -2.59
CA VAL A 126 -4.95 -7.68 -2.90
C VAL A 126 -3.88 -8.76 -3.04
N LEU A 127 -3.87 -9.76 -2.17
CA LEU A 127 -2.92 -10.87 -2.25
C LEU A 127 -3.14 -11.71 -3.51
N GLU A 128 -4.39 -11.90 -3.96
CA GLU A 128 -4.69 -12.60 -5.21
C GLU A 128 -4.18 -11.81 -6.42
N LEU A 129 -4.39 -10.49 -6.45
CA LEU A 129 -3.84 -9.63 -7.50
C LEU A 129 -2.30 -9.63 -7.50
N ALA A 130 -1.69 -9.63 -6.31
CA ALA A 130 -0.23 -9.75 -6.19
C ALA A 130 0.29 -11.07 -6.78
N ARG A 131 -0.42 -12.18 -6.56
CA ARG A 131 -0.10 -13.49 -7.16
C ARG A 131 -0.17 -13.45 -8.67
N LEU A 132 -1.21 -12.83 -9.24
CA LEU A 132 -1.36 -12.69 -10.68
C LEU A 132 -0.20 -11.88 -11.28
N LEU A 133 0.17 -10.75 -10.65
CA LEU A 133 1.28 -9.91 -11.10
C LEU A 133 2.62 -10.65 -11.06
N LEU A 134 2.86 -11.44 -10.01
CA LEU A 134 4.06 -12.28 -9.88
C LEU A 134 4.07 -13.42 -10.91
N ALA A 135 2.93 -14.08 -11.15
CA ALA A 135 2.81 -15.18 -12.11
C ALA A 135 3.03 -14.71 -13.56
N ASP A 136 2.61 -13.49 -13.88
CA ASP A 136 2.82 -12.86 -15.20
C ASP A 136 4.24 -12.27 -15.36
N GLN A 137 5.11 -12.46 -14.39
CA GLN A 137 6.47 -11.92 -14.36
C GLN A 137 6.55 -10.40 -14.46
N GLY A 138 5.46 -9.71 -14.14
CA GLY A 138 5.40 -8.24 -14.07
C GLY A 138 6.21 -7.66 -12.91
N ALA A 139 6.53 -8.48 -11.91
CA ALA A 139 7.35 -8.13 -10.76
C ALA A 139 8.02 -9.39 -10.18
N GLU A 140 9.10 -9.22 -9.44
CA GLU A 140 9.74 -10.31 -8.67
C GLU A 140 9.20 -10.37 -7.24
N TRP A 141 8.70 -9.26 -6.73
CA TRP A 141 8.02 -9.14 -5.45
C TRP A 141 6.91 -8.09 -5.54
N VAL A 142 5.93 -8.18 -4.66
CA VAL A 142 4.82 -7.23 -4.58
C VAL A 142 4.59 -6.83 -3.12
N LEU A 143 4.45 -5.53 -2.90
CA LEU A 143 3.96 -4.96 -1.66
C LEU A 143 2.45 -4.75 -1.78
N GLY A 144 1.68 -5.61 -1.14
CA GLY A 144 0.22 -5.51 -1.05
C GLY A 144 -0.19 -4.66 0.13
N LEU A 145 -1.01 -3.65 -0.10
CA LEU A 145 -1.49 -2.72 0.92
C LEU A 145 -3.00 -2.74 0.98
N THR A 146 -3.55 -2.66 2.18
CA THR A 146 -4.97 -2.34 2.37
C THR A 146 -5.12 -1.19 3.35
N VAL A 147 -6.13 -0.35 3.17
CA VAL A 147 -6.48 0.70 4.12
C VAL A 147 -7.99 0.70 4.31
N LYS A 148 -8.40 0.70 5.55
CA LYS A 148 -9.77 0.88 5.99
C LYS A 148 -9.86 2.07 6.93
N LEU A 149 -10.57 3.12 6.51
CA LEU A 149 -11.01 4.18 7.41
C LEU A 149 -12.28 3.76 8.14
N ASP A 150 -12.42 4.20 9.36
CA ASP A 150 -13.62 4.01 10.17
C ASP A 150 -13.84 5.27 11.02
N PRO A 151 -15.08 5.71 11.27
CA PRO A 151 -15.36 6.81 12.19
C PRO A 151 -14.85 6.57 13.61
N ASP A 152 -14.75 5.31 14.02
CA ASP A 152 -14.07 4.89 15.24
C ASP A 152 -12.58 4.62 14.91
N PRO A 153 -11.64 5.46 15.39
CA PRO A 153 -10.22 5.28 15.10
C PRO A 153 -9.67 3.90 15.50
N ALA A 154 -10.25 3.27 16.52
CA ALA A 154 -9.84 1.93 16.95
C ALA A 154 -10.14 0.83 15.90
N LYS A 155 -11.04 1.14 14.94
CA LYS A 155 -11.41 0.24 13.83
C LYS A 155 -10.80 0.64 12.50
N ALA A 156 -10.13 1.78 12.45
CA ALA A 156 -9.38 2.22 11.27
C ALA A 156 -7.99 1.58 11.30
N PHE A 157 -7.62 0.92 10.21
CA PHE A 157 -6.33 0.22 10.13
C PHE A 157 -5.82 0.11 8.69
N ALA A 158 -4.56 -0.22 8.56
CA ALA A 158 -3.94 -0.61 7.29
C ALA A 158 -3.12 -1.88 7.47
N THR A 159 -3.04 -2.69 6.42
CA THR A 159 -2.14 -3.83 6.34
C THR A 159 -1.11 -3.63 5.23
N ALA A 160 0.06 -4.22 5.42
CA ALA A 160 1.08 -4.32 4.39
C ALA A 160 1.63 -5.74 4.38
N ASP A 161 1.71 -6.34 3.21
CA ASP A 161 2.19 -7.70 2.99
C ASP A 161 3.25 -7.68 1.88
N LEU A 162 4.46 -8.13 2.17
CA LEU A 162 5.50 -8.33 1.18
C LEU A 162 5.47 -9.78 0.70
N VAL A 163 5.17 -10.00 -0.57
CA VAL A 163 5.09 -11.32 -1.18
C VAL A 163 6.03 -11.46 -2.37
N ARG A 164 6.52 -12.68 -2.59
CA ARG A 164 7.33 -13.05 -3.76
C ARG A 164 7.00 -14.47 -4.22
N ILE A 165 7.52 -14.84 -5.37
CA ILE A 165 7.53 -16.26 -5.77
C ILE A 165 8.42 -17.02 -4.80
N ALA A 166 7.92 -18.13 -4.28
CA ALA A 166 8.71 -18.98 -3.40
C ALA A 166 9.95 -19.52 -4.13
N PRO A 167 11.14 -19.48 -3.50
CA PRO A 167 12.34 -20.04 -4.10
C PRO A 167 12.13 -21.53 -4.38
N GLY A 168 12.59 -21.95 -5.56
CA GLY A 168 12.53 -23.35 -5.96
C GLY A 168 13.35 -24.26 -5.02
N PRO A 169 13.11 -25.58 -5.05
CA PRO A 169 13.86 -26.52 -4.21
C PRO A 169 15.39 -26.50 -4.46
N ALA A 170 15.81 -26.00 -5.62
CA ALA A 170 17.22 -25.85 -5.96
C ALA A 170 17.89 -24.65 -5.27
N ASP A 171 17.14 -23.57 -4.99
CA ASP A 171 17.67 -22.31 -4.44
C ASP A 171 17.87 -22.35 -2.90
N ARG A 172 17.37 -23.39 -2.24
CA ARG A 172 17.44 -23.56 -0.76
C ARG A 172 18.76 -24.10 -0.24
N LYS A 173 19.74 -24.37 -1.11
CA LYS A 173 21.01 -25.05 -0.72
C LYS A 173 22.21 -24.11 -0.48
N GLU A 174 22.04 -22.79 -0.64
CA GLU A 174 23.15 -21.82 -0.51
C GLU A 174 22.91 -20.73 0.56
N SER A 175 22.20 -21.06 1.65
CA SER A 175 22.06 -20.14 2.80
C SER A 175 22.62 -20.74 4.07
#